data_a246e676a6dfb7aa0751b79b5070ec1f
#
_entry.id   a246e676a6dfb7aa0751b79b5070ec1f
#
_cell.length_a   1.000
_cell.length_b   1.000
_cell.length_c   1.000
_cell.angle_alpha   90.00
_cell.angle_beta   90.00
_cell.angle_gamma   90.00
#
_symmetry.space_group_name_H-M   'P 1'
#
loop_
_entity.id
_entity.type
_entity.pdbx_description
1 polymer ?
#
loop_
_entity_poly.entity_id
_entity_poly.type
_entity_poly.pdbx_seq_one_letter_code
_entity_poly.pdbx_strand_id
1 'polypeptide(L)' 'MMENKEQMLKEAYKNLIFMVGLLCPNGREKSIAITNIETGYLWAKESLKEEDKNEQEN' A
#
# COMPACT_ATOMS: atom_id res chain seq x y z
N MET A 1 -8.57 4.96 -19.42
CA MET A 1 -8.50 4.71 -18.91
C MET A 1 -7.82 4.92 -17.99
N MET A 2 -7.78 5.01 -17.31
CA MET A 2 -7.25 5.31 -16.51
C MET A 2 -6.81 4.43 -15.77
N GLU A 3 -5.88 4.24 -15.60
CA GLU A 3 -5.49 3.45 -15.00
C GLU A 3 -5.72 3.59 -13.81
N ASN A 4 -5.59 3.09 -13.32
CA ASN A 4 -6.11 2.91 -12.10
C ASN A 4 -5.01 2.84 -11.12
N LYS A 5 -4.64 3.98 -10.62
CA LYS A 5 -3.54 4.08 -9.69
C LYS A 5 -3.81 3.29 -8.43
N GLU A 6 -5.05 3.33 -7.97
CA GLU A 6 -5.40 2.61 -6.75
C GLU A 6 -5.24 1.11 -6.93
N GLN A 7 -5.63 0.61 -8.10
CA GLN A 7 -5.49 -0.81 -8.37
C GLN A 7 -4.02 -1.22 -8.43
N MET A 8 -3.21 -0.39 -9.06
CA MET A 8 -1.78 -0.67 -9.16
C MET A 8 -1.14 -0.71 -7.77
N LEU A 9 -1.52 0.24 -6.94
CA LEU A 9 -1.00 0.31 -5.58
C LEU A 9 -1.42 -0.92 -4.78
N LYS A 10 -2.65 -1.33 -4.94
CA LYS A 10 -3.18 -2.49 -4.23
C LYS A 10 -2.41 -3.75 -4.63
N GLU A 11 -2.14 -3.90 -5.91
CA GLU A 11 -1.39 -5.06 -6.39
C GLU A 11 0.01 -5.10 -5.81
N ALA A 12 0.67 -3.95 -5.77
CA ALA A 12 2.01 -3.89 -5.20
C ALA A 12 1.99 -4.23 -3.72
N TYR A 13 1.00 -3.71 -3.02
CA TYR A 13 0.85 -3.96 -1.60
C TYR A 13 0.66 -5.46 -1.34
N LYS A 14 -0.24 -6.09 -2.07
CA LYS A 14 -0.50 -7.51 -1.88
C LYS A 14 0.74 -8.34 -2.18
N ASN A 15 1.45 -7.96 -3.22
CA ASN A 15 2.65 -8.69 -3.59
C ASN A 15 3.71 -8.57 -2.51
N LEU A 16 3.88 -7.38 -1.96
CA LEU A 16 4.88 -7.18 -0.91
C LEU A 16 4.52 -7.99 0.34
N ILE A 17 3.25 -7.96 0.74
CA ILE A 17 2.81 -8.74 1.88
C ILE A 17 3.09 -10.23 1.64
N PHE A 18 2.80 -10.71 0.44
CA PHE A 18 3.04 -12.10 0.10
C PHE A 18 4.52 -12.44 0.22
N MET A 19 5.36 -11.59 -0.33
CA MET A 19 6.80 -11.84 -0.33
C MET A 19 7.37 -11.80 1.08
N VAL A 20 6.90 -10.87 1.91
CA VAL A 20 7.35 -10.83 3.30
C VAL A 20 6.93 -12.11 4.02
N GLY A 21 5.70 -12.55 3.77
CA GLY A 21 5.23 -13.79 4.38
C GLY A 21 6.05 -14.98 3.97
N LEU A 22 6.51 -14.98 2.73
CA LEU A 22 7.27 -16.11 2.19
C LEU A 22 8.73 -16.10 2.64
N LEU A 23 9.34 -14.93 2.61
CA LEU A 23 10.79 -14.84 2.77
C LEU A 23 11.26 -14.60 4.19
N CYS A 24 10.43 -13.98 5.01
CA CYS A 24 10.85 -13.60 6.34
C CYS A 24 10.43 -14.65 7.36
N PRO A 25 11.31 -15.00 8.29
CA PRO A 25 10.96 -15.97 9.31
C PRO A 25 9.90 -15.40 10.25
N ASN A 26 9.07 -16.28 10.77
CA ASN A 26 8.05 -15.87 11.72
C ASN A 26 8.69 -15.26 12.95
N GLY A 27 8.05 -14.24 13.46
CA GLY A 27 8.55 -13.59 14.65
C GLY A 27 8.00 -12.20 14.77
N ARG A 28 8.46 -11.52 15.79
CA ARG A 28 8.01 -10.18 16.09
C ARG A 28 8.33 -9.21 14.96
N GLU A 29 9.52 -9.32 14.42
CA GLU A 29 9.95 -8.39 13.38
C GLU A 29 9.09 -8.51 12.13
N LYS A 30 8.72 -9.74 11.78
CA LYS A 30 7.86 -9.94 10.62
C LYS A 30 6.49 -9.34 10.85
N SER A 31 5.94 -9.52 12.05
CA SER A 31 4.64 -8.96 12.38
C SER A 31 4.67 -7.44 12.30
N ILE A 32 5.73 -6.84 12.82
CA ILE A 32 5.88 -5.39 12.77
C ILE A 32 5.98 -4.92 11.33
N ALA A 33 6.74 -5.64 10.52
CA ALA A 33 6.90 -5.27 9.12
C ALA A 33 5.55 -5.28 8.40
N ILE A 34 4.76 -6.32 8.62
CA ILE A 34 3.46 -6.43 7.97
C ILE A 34 2.55 -5.29 8.41
N THR A 35 2.53 -4.99 9.71
CA THR A 35 1.71 -3.89 10.21
C THR A 35 2.13 -2.57 9.59
N ASN A 36 3.43 -2.33 9.48
CA ASN A 36 3.91 -1.09 8.89
C ASN A 36 3.58 -0.99 7.41
N ILE A 37 3.64 -2.12 6.71
CA ILE A 37 3.27 -2.13 5.30
C ILE A 37 1.79 -1.80 5.14
N GLU A 38 0.95 -2.37 5.98
CA GLU A 38 -0.48 -2.07 5.94
C GLU A 38 -0.74 -0.60 6.21
N THR A 39 -0.08 -0.06 7.21
CA THR A 39 -0.25 1.35 7.54
C THR A 39 0.22 2.22 6.40
N GLY A 40 1.37 1.88 5.81
CA GLY A 40 1.88 2.64 4.68
C GLY A 40 0.93 2.62 3.50
N TYR A 41 0.33 1.46 3.25
CA TYR A 41 -0.63 1.34 2.16
C TYR A 41 -1.83 2.27 2.39
N LEU A 42 -2.33 2.32 3.64
CA LEU A 42 -3.45 3.19 3.94
C LEU A 42 -3.12 4.65 3.70
N TRP A 43 -1.92 5.07 4.11
CA TRP A 43 -1.50 6.44 3.87
C TRP A 43 -1.32 6.73 2.40
N ALA A 44 -0.81 5.75 1.65
CA ALA A 44 -0.65 5.92 0.21
C ALA A 44 -2.00 6.10 -0.46
N LYS A 45 -3.01 5.36 -0.03
CA LYS A 45 -4.34 5.52 -0.58
C LYS A 45 -4.88 6.91 -0.29
N GLU A 46 -4.64 7.41 0.91
CA GLU A 46 -5.07 8.76 1.25
C GLU A 46 -4.38 9.79 0.36
N SER A 47 -3.12 9.52 0.04
CA SER A 47 -2.38 10.41 -0.84
C SER A 47 -3.05 10.50 -2.21
N LEU A 48 -3.54 9.39 -2.72
CA LEU A 48 -4.23 9.41 -4.00
C LEU A 48 -5.51 10.23 -3.93
N LYS A 49 -6.21 10.15 -2.82
CA LYS A 49 -7.42 10.96 -2.64
C LYS A 49 -7.09 12.44 -2.60
N GLU A 50 -6.00 12.79 -1.95
CA GLU A 50 -5.57 14.19 -1.89
C GLU A 50 -5.26 14.71 -3.27
N GLU A 51 -4.63 13.90 -4.09
CA GLU A 51 -4.32 14.30 -5.45
C GLU A 51 -5.59 14.60 -6.23
N ASP A 52 -6.59 13.74 -6.11
CA ASP A 52 -7.86 13.94 -6.79
C ASP A 52 -8.52 15.23 -6.33
N LYS A 53 -8.50 15.48 -5.02
CA LYS A 53 -9.10 16.70 -4.49
C LYS A 53 -8.43 17.94 -5.04
N ASN A 54 -7.10 17.93 -5.09
CA ASN A 54 -6.36 19.06 -5.59
C ASN A 54 -6.71 19.34 -7.04
N GLU A 55 -6.85 18.30 -7.81
CA GLU A 55 -7.20 18.47 -9.22
C GLU A 55 -8.57 19.08 -9.37
N GLN A 56 -9.49 18.66 -8.54
CA GLN A 56 -10.84 19.18 -8.60
C GLN A 56 -10.91 20.64 -8.23
N GLU A 57 -10.11 21.04 -7.29
CA GLU A 57 -10.10 22.43 -6.84
C GLU A 57 -9.57 23.37 -7.91
N ASN A 58 -8.72 22.86 -8.75
CA ASN A 58 -8.16 23.69 -9.81
C ASN A 58 -9.13 23.84 -10.96
#